data_e05f2b93fac71c321163c5c6af60d3b0
#
_entry.id   e05f2b93fac71c321163c5c6af60d3b0
#
_cell.length_a   1.000
_cell.length_b   1.000
_cell.length_c   1.000
_cell.angle_alpha   90.00
_cell.angle_beta   90.00
_cell.angle_gamma   90.00
#
_symmetry.space_group_name_H-M   'P 1'
#
loop_
_entity.id
_entity.type
_entity.pdbx_description
1 polymer ?
#
loop_
_entity_poly.entity_id
_entity_poly.type
_entity_poly.pdbx_seq_one_letter_code
_entity_poly.pdbx_strand_id
1 'polypeptide(L)'
;MRPVRHSVLTACLGAAALAVLGCRDGSLDPAGPGARPVISSSATSLSFPRGGVLHVTKECSAYTGAAGDICTVTSSNVREIPVGSRVVYAQAADFSTLSLDSDVLLDLPGPGNNTASGHCRLDLVTGIGVCTLSGGTGKLTHFRGSANVSYLGGPNYAWDGTYSLDPRD
;
A
#
# COMPACT_ATOMS: atom_id res chain seq x y z
N MET A 1 -7.00 34.32 29.60
CA MET A 1 -8.40 34.45 30.04
C MET A 1 -9.29 34.53 28.81
N ARG A 2 -10.02 33.54 28.57
CA ARG A 2 -11.42 33.42 28.15
C ARG A 2 -11.67 32.05 27.54
N PRO A 3 -12.78 31.48 27.90
CA PRO A 3 -13.00 30.04 27.79
C PRO A 3 -14.04 29.63 26.73
N VAL A 4 -13.96 28.34 26.35
CA VAL A 4 -15.05 27.36 26.31
C VAL A 4 -16.33 27.67 25.51
N ARG A 5 -16.78 26.73 24.72
CA ARG A 5 -18.14 26.12 24.73
C ARG A 5 -18.26 25.09 23.61
N HIS A 6 -18.51 23.91 23.98
CA HIS A 6 -19.75 23.09 24.17
C HIS A 6 -20.14 22.35 22.92
N SER A 7 -19.94 21.06 22.97
CA SER A 7 -20.94 19.98 23.02
C SER A 7 -22.22 20.17 22.20
N VAL A 8 -22.41 19.28 21.22
CA VAL A 8 -23.75 18.73 20.96
C VAL A 8 -23.61 17.24 20.63
N LEU A 9 -24.07 16.40 21.55
CA LEU A 9 -24.48 15.03 21.30
C LEU A 9 -25.72 15.04 20.41
N THR A 10 -25.75 14.19 19.42
CA THR A 10 -27.00 13.75 18.83
C THR A 10 -26.96 12.24 18.64
N ALA A 11 -27.66 11.57 19.51
CA ALA A 11 -28.00 10.15 19.42
C ALA A 11 -29.19 10.02 18.47
N CYS A 12 -29.09 9.13 17.49
CA CYS A 12 -30.26 8.61 16.78
C CYS A 12 -30.24 7.08 16.86
N LEU A 13 -31.08 6.56 17.74
CA LEU A 13 -31.58 5.19 17.70
C LEU A 13 -32.49 5.04 16.48
N GLY A 14 -32.31 3.96 15.75
CA GLY A 14 -33.21 3.52 14.71
C GLY A 14 -33.12 2.00 14.57
N ALA A 15 -33.96 1.29 15.32
CA ALA A 15 -34.19 -0.13 15.16
C ALA A 15 -35.22 -0.37 14.07
N ALA A 16 -34.94 -1.28 13.13
CA ALA A 16 -35.99 -1.94 12.35
C ALA A 16 -35.50 -3.34 11.96
N ALA A 17 -36.03 -4.31 12.67
CA ALA A 17 -35.97 -5.72 12.32
C ALA A 17 -37.03 -6.02 11.28
N LEU A 18 -36.65 -6.75 10.23
CA LEU A 18 -37.60 -7.49 9.36
C LEU A 18 -36.98 -8.83 9.03
N ALA A 19 -37.44 -9.83 9.76
CA ALA A 19 -37.26 -11.25 9.45
C ALA A 19 -38.25 -11.63 8.36
N VAL A 20 -37.80 -12.21 7.27
CA VAL A 20 -38.63 -12.94 6.30
C VAL A 20 -38.13 -14.36 6.26
N LEU A 21 -38.81 -15.23 7.02
CA LEU A 21 -38.77 -16.67 6.84
C LEU A 21 -39.58 -17.03 5.58
N GLY A 22 -38.88 -17.50 4.58
CA GLY A 22 -39.46 -18.13 3.41
C GLY A 22 -39.09 -19.61 3.39
N CYS A 23 -39.90 -20.47 4.05
CA CYS A 23 -39.89 -21.90 3.79
C CYS A 23 -40.50 -22.13 2.42
N ARG A 24 -39.78 -22.77 1.54
CA ARG A 24 -40.34 -23.33 0.31
C ARG A 24 -40.20 -24.83 0.36
N ASP A 25 -41.38 -25.45 0.43
CA ASP A 25 -41.57 -26.88 0.40
C ASP A 25 -40.95 -27.51 -0.85
N GLY A 26 -40.15 -28.53 -0.63
CA GLY A 26 -39.57 -29.33 -1.68
C GLY A 26 -40.62 -30.28 -2.26
N SER A 27 -40.97 -30.06 -3.48
CA SER A 27 -41.68 -31.05 -4.29
C SER A 27 -40.69 -32.14 -4.70
N LEU A 28 -40.94 -33.36 -4.27
CA LEU A 28 -40.21 -34.56 -4.70
C LEU A 28 -40.69 -34.93 -6.10
N ASP A 29 -39.93 -34.61 -7.12
CA ASP A 29 -40.11 -35.16 -8.46
C ASP A 29 -39.42 -36.52 -8.58
N PRO A 30 -40.09 -37.54 -9.17
CA PRO A 30 -39.53 -38.87 -9.31
C PRO A 30 -38.37 -38.88 -10.31
N ALA A 31 -37.29 -39.56 -9.91
CA ALA A 31 -36.06 -39.73 -10.65
C ALA A 31 -36.28 -40.33 -12.05
N GLY A 32 -36.05 -39.50 -13.09
CA GLY A 32 -35.86 -39.99 -14.46
C GLY A 32 -34.44 -40.53 -14.66
N PRO A 33 -34.23 -41.57 -15.48
CA PRO A 33 -32.92 -42.14 -15.74
C PRO A 33 -32.16 -41.23 -16.71
N GLY A 34 -31.25 -40.45 -16.17
CA GLY A 34 -30.43 -39.51 -16.97
C GLY A 34 -29.59 -38.52 -16.13
N ALA A 35 -29.14 -38.94 -14.96
CA ALA A 35 -28.24 -38.11 -14.17
C ALA A 35 -26.93 -37.91 -14.91
N ARG A 36 -26.81 -36.76 -15.60
CA ARG A 36 -25.50 -36.25 -16.05
C ARG A 36 -24.65 -35.95 -14.82
N PRO A 37 -23.40 -36.41 -14.78
CA PRO A 37 -22.52 -36.00 -13.70
C PRO A 37 -22.35 -34.50 -13.78
N VAL A 38 -22.86 -33.77 -12.77
CA VAL A 38 -22.50 -32.38 -12.54
C VAL A 38 -21.04 -32.36 -12.12
N ILE A 39 -20.17 -32.07 -13.06
CA ILE A 39 -18.80 -31.79 -12.76
C ILE A 39 -18.84 -30.42 -12.04
N SER A 40 -18.84 -30.44 -10.71
CA SER A 40 -18.54 -29.25 -9.92
C SER A 40 -17.12 -28.85 -10.22
N SER A 41 -16.95 -27.99 -11.21
CA SER A 41 -15.68 -27.32 -11.46
C SER A 41 -15.44 -26.39 -10.27
N SER A 42 -14.78 -26.91 -9.23
CA SER A 42 -14.14 -26.05 -8.24
C SER A 42 -13.10 -25.23 -8.98
N ALA A 43 -13.48 -24.05 -9.46
CA ALA A 43 -12.55 -23.10 -10.00
C ALA A 43 -11.66 -22.65 -8.84
N THR A 44 -10.58 -23.37 -8.62
CA THR A 44 -9.48 -22.88 -7.80
C THR A 44 -9.00 -21.62 -8.47
N SER A 45 -9.34 -20.46 -7.92
CA SER A 45 -8.82 -19.18 -8.36
C SER A 45 -7.32 -19.21 -8.15
N LEU A 46 -6.57 -19.49 -9.21
CA LEU A 46 -5.12 -19.32 -9.19
C LEU A 46 -4.86 -17.82 -9.08
N SER A 47 -4.67 -17.34 -7.85
CA SER A 47 -4.19 -15.99 -7.59
C SER A 47 -2.74 -15.92 -8.03
N PHE A 48 -2.51 -15.42 -9.24
CA PHE A 48 -1.14 -15.12 -9.67
C PHE A 48 -0.59 -13.96 -8.84
N PRO A 49 0.68 -14.03 -8.41
CA PRO A 49 1.31 -12.91 -7.73
C PRO A 49 1.23 -11.68 -8.65
N ARG A 50 0.72 -10.58 -8.12
CA ARG A 50 0.73 -9.31 -8.85
C ARG A 50 2.12 -8.72 -8.71
N GLY A 51 2.72 -8.34 -9.81
CA GLY A 51 4.04 -7.73 -9.83
C GLY A 51 4.34 -7.13 -11.18
N GLY A 52 5.44 -6.42 -11.27
CA GLY A 52 5.82 -5.78 -12.51
C GLY A 52 6.97 -4.80 -12.36
N VAL A 53 7.10 -3.94 -13.35
CA VAL A 53 8.03 -2.81 -13.33
C VAL A 53 7.51 -1.78 -12.36
N LEU A 54 8.40 -1.27 -11.52
CA LEU A 54 8.18 -0.15 -10.62
C LEU A 54 8.84 1.08 -11.22
N HIS A 55 8.04 2.11 -11.45
CA HIS A 55 8.51 3.44 -11.81
C HIS A 55 7.77 4.47 -10.96
N VAL A 56 8.49 5.12 -10.06
CA VAL A 56 7.94 6.10 -9.12
C VAL A 56 8.83 7.33 -9.12
N THR A 57 8.26 8.51 -9.24
CA THR A 57 8.97 9.76 -8.99
C THR A 57 8.52 10.36 -7.67
N LYS A 58 9.45 11.00 -6.99
CA LYS A 58 9.19 11.66 -5.70
C LYS A 58 9.89 12.99 -5.63
N GLU A 59 9.30 13.88 -4.87
CA GLU A 59 9.79 15.24 -4.60
C GLU A 59 10.20 15.31 -3.14
N CYS A 60 11.36 15.88 -2.87
CA CYS A 60 12.06 15.87 -1.59
C CYS A 60 12.39 17.30 -1.10
N SER A 61 11.58 18.32 -1.42
CA SER A 61 11.83 19.71 -0.96
C SER A 61 11.77 19.85 0.55
N ALA A 62 11.01 18.99 1.22
CA ALA A 62 10.93 18.95 2.68
C ALA A 62 12.05 18.14 3.33
N TYR A 63 12.93 17.51 2.54
CA TYR A 63 14.04 16.71 3.05
C TYR A 63 15.23 17.61 3.36
N THR A 64 15.65 17.69 4.60
CA THR A 64 16.80 18.48 5.09
C THR A 64 18.01 17.61 5.42
N GLY A 65 17.84 16.30 5.40
CA GLY A 65 18.82 15.32 5.84
C GLY A 65 18.65 14.87 7.29
N ALA A 66 17.61 15.32 7.97
CA ALA A 66 17.32 14.91 9.33
C ALA A 66 16.57 13.58 9.38
N ALA A 67 16.67 12.88 10.50
CA ALA A 67 15.84 11.71 10.77
C ALA A 67 14.35 12.10 10.86
N GLY A 68 13.49 11.32 10.22
CA GLY A 68 12.07 11.60 10.12
C GLY A 68 11.67 12.48 8.94
N ASP A 69 12.62 12.96 8.15
CA ASP A 69 12.34 13.72 6.94
C ASP A 69 11.61 12.89 5.88
N ILE A 70 10.91 13.59 5.00
CA ILE A 70 10.02 12.97 4.03
C ILE A 70 10.29 13.40 2.60
N CYS A 71 10.03 12.47 1.67
CA CYS A 71 9.79 12.78 0.27
C CYS A 71 8.35 12.37 -0.10
N THR A 72 7.73 13.09 -1.01
CA THR A 72 6.36 12.82 -1.45
C THR A 72 6.36 12.27 -2.88
N VAL A 73 5.62 11.18 -3.11
CA VAL A 73 5.44 10.58 -4.44
C VAL A 73 4.64 11.53 -5.32
N THR A 74 5.19 11.89 -6.47
CA THR A 74 4.58 12.79 -7.46
C THR A 74 4.07 12.07 -8.70
N SER A 75 4.59 10.86 -8.99
CA SER A 75 4.13 9.99 -10.06
C SER A 75 4.39 8.54 -9.70
N SER A 76 3.52 7.64 -10.17
CA SER A 76 3.67 6.20 -9.95
C SER A 76 2.92 5.41 -11.01
N ASN A 77 3.54 4.33 -11.52
CA ASN A 77 2.87 3.34 -12.34
C ASN A 77 2.33 2.15 -11.53
N VAL A 78 2.59 2.14 -10.22
CA VAL A 78 2.10 1.09 -9.31
C VAL A 78 0.80 1.57 -8.67
N ARG A 79 -0.29 0.90 -8.99
CA ARG A 79 -1.63 1.25 -8.49
C ARG A 79 -1.70 1.34 -6.96
N GLU A 80 -0.97 0.46 -6.30
CA GLU A 80 -0.93 0.37 -4.84
C GLU A 80 -0.12 1.49 -4.18
N ILE A 81 0.71 2.21 -4.96
CA ILE A 81 1.50 3.36 -4.49
C ILE A 81 0.97 4.62 -5.17
N PRO A 82 -0.09 5.25 -4.69
CA PRO A 82 -0.67 6.43 -5.33
C PRO A 82 0.20 7.68 -5.13
N VAL A 83 -0.01 8.67 -5.97
CA VAL A 83 0.53 10.03 -5.79
C VAL A 83 0.10 10.56 -4.42
N GLY A 84 1.00 11.27 -3.75
CA GLY A 84 0.81 11.74 -2.38
C GLY A 84 1.26 10.75 -1.30
N SER A 85 1.71 9.54 -1.68
CA SER A 85 2.38 8.63 -0.74
C SER A 85 3.67 9.29 -0.21
N ARG A 86 4.01 9.00 1.03
CA ARG A 86 5.17 9.59 1.71
C ARG A 86 6.24 8.53 1.92
N VAL A 87 7.48 8.89 1.65
CA VAL A 87 8.66 8.09 1.99
C VAL A 87 9.33 8.79 3.17
N VAL A 88 9.27 8.18 4.34
CA VAL A 88 9.85 8.68 5.58
C VAL A 88 11.20 8.02 5.80
N TYR A 89 12.25 8.79 6.04
CA TYR A 89 13.61 8.31 6.30
C TYR A 89 13.88 8.29 7.80
N ALA A 90 14.16 7.12 8.36
CA ALA A 90 14.30 6.94 9.81
C ALA A 90 15.65 7.45 10.34
N GLN A 91 16.70 7.40 9.54
CA GLN A 91 18.03 7.88 9.91
C GLN A 91 18.38 9.16 9.15
N ALA A 92 19.20 9.98 9.80
CA ALA A 92 19.73 11.18 9.18
C ALA A 92 20.78 10.83 8.10
N ALA A 93 20.91 11.73 7.12
CA ALA A 93 22.01 11.69 6.15
C ALA A 93 23.34 11.99 6.84
N ASP A 94 24.39 11.31 6.42
CA ASP A 94 25.76 11.62 6.84
C ASP A 94 26.41 12.56 5.83
N PHE A 95 26.47 13.84 6.17
CA PHE A 95 27.09 14.85 5.34
C PHE A 95 28.63 14.84 5.39
N SER A 96 29.24 14.10 6.31
CA SER A 96 30.70 13.92 6.35
C SER A 96 31.16 12.92 5.30
N THR A 97 30.37 11.90 5.03
CA THR A 97 30.61 10.90 3.99
C THR A 97 29.77 11.13 2.72
N LEU A 98 28.89 12.12 2.74
CA LEU A 98 27.94 12.43 1.66
C LEU A 98 27.11 11.21 1.27
N SER A 99 26.58 10.52 2.26
CA SER A 99 25.79 9.30 2.07
C SER A 99 24.50 9.30 2.89
N LEU A 100 23.54 8.52 2.42
CA LEU A 100 22.34 8.18 3.17
C LEU A 100 22.27 6.65 3.27
N ASP A 101 22.20 6.14 4.49
CA ASP A 101 21.95 4.73 4.82
C ASP A 101 20.80 4.73 5.83
N SER A 102 19.58 4.49 5.34
CA SER A 102 18.38 4.71 6.15
C SER A 102 17.32 3.65 5.92
N ASP A 103 16.74 3.19 7.02
CA ASP A 103 15.45 2.54 6.97
C ASP A 103 14.39 3.52 6.48
N VAL A 104 13.44 3.02 5.70
CA VAL A 104 12.39 3.84 5.13
C VAL A 104 11.02 3.24 5.40
N LEU A 105 10.04 4.11 5.57
CA LEU A 105 8.65 3.76 5.64
C LEU A 105 7.93 4.43 4.46
N LEU A 106 7.39 3.61 3.57
CA LEU A 106 6.43 4.07 2.56
C LEU A 106 5.05 4.09 3.19
N ASP A 107 4.47 5.27 3.32
CA ASP A 107 3.18 5.54 3.95
C ASP A 107 2.19 6.05 2.91
N LEU A 108 1.09 5.34 2.70
CA LEU A 108 0.09 5.69 1.69
C LEU A 108 -0.93 6.68 2.22
N PRO A 109 -1.43 7.59 1.40
CA PRO A 109 -2.50 8.50 1.80
C PRO A 109 -3.83 7.77 2.02
N GLY A 110 -4.64 8.31 2.93
CA GLY A 110 -5.99 7.83 3.21
C GLY A 110 -6.13 7.11 4.54
N PRO A 111 -7.32 6.61 4.84
CA PRO A 111 -7.59 5.95 6.11
C PRO A 111 -6.95 4.56 6.17
N GLY A 112 -6.60 4.17 7.40
CA GLY A 112 -5.98 2.88 7.69
C GLY A 112 -4.45 2.94 7.69
N ASN A 113 -3.85 1.88 8.22
CA ASN A 113 -2.40 1.72 8.25
C ASN A 113 -1.97 0.96 6.99
N ASN A 114 -1.60 1.70 5.93
CA ASN A 114 -1.18 1.15 4.65
C ASN A 114 0.28 1.52 4.42
N THR A 115 1.20 0.73 4.96
CA THR A 115 2.63 1.03 4.92
C THR A 115 3.44 -0.13 4.38
N ALA A 116 4.63 0.16 3.85
CA ALA A 116 5.68 -0.83 3.62
C ALA A 116 6.99 -0.33 4.20
N SER A 117 7.73 -1.23 4.83
CA SER A 117 9.05 -0.94 5.37
C SER A 117 10.13 -1.29 4.36
N GLY A 118 11.28 -0.66 4.49
CA GLY A 118 12.40 -0.92 3.60
C GLY A 118 13.68 -0.26 4.07
N HIS A 119 14.66 -0.27 3.18
CA HIS A 119 15.96 0.31 3.42
C HIS A 119 16.50 0.94 2.14
N CYS A 120 17.08 2.15 2.27
CA CYS A 120 17.67 2.90 1.17
C CYS A 120 19.12 3.24 1.46
N ARG A 121 19.96 3.09 0.44
CA ARG A 121 21.35 3.59 0.43
C ARG A 121 21.55 4.46 -0.78
N LEU A 122 22.03 5.67 -0.54
CA LEU A 122 22.29 6.65 -1.59
C LEU A 122 23.66 7.30 -1.39
N ASP A 123 24.35 7.53 -2.49
CA ASP A 123 25.44 8.47 -2.60
C ASP A 123 24.85 9.86 -2.89
N LEU A 124 25.06 10.82 -1.99
CA LEU A 124 24.45 12.15 -2.09
C LEU A 124 25.18 13.07 -3.08
N VAL A 125 26.40 12.70 -3.51
CA VAL A 125 27.14 13.44 -4.56
C VAL A 125 26.51 13.18 -5.92
N THR A 126 26.24 11.91 -6.21
CA THR A 126 25.69 11.47 -7.50
C THR A 126 24.17 11.42 -7.53
N GLY A 127 23.54 11.32 -6.35
CA GLY A 127 22.11 11.09 -6.22
C GLY A 127 21.68 9.69 -6.68
N ILE A 128 22.63 8.75 -6.75
CA ILE A 128 22.39 7.36 -7.17
C ILE A 128 22.35 6.45 -5.95
N GLY A 129 21.49 5.46 -5.97
CA GLY A 129 21.39 4.52 -4.89
C GLY A 129 20.43 3.36 -5.17
N VAL A 130 20.15 2.62 -4.12
CA VAL A 130 19.20 1.49 -4.17
C VAL A 130 18.29 1.57 -2.95
N CYS A 131 17.01 1.33 -3.19
CA CYS A 131 16.02 1.12 -2.14
C CYS A 131 15.40 -0.28 -2.28
N THR A 132 15.26 -0.99 -1.17
CA THR A 132 14.50 -2.24 -1.10
C THR A 132 13.33 -2.05 -0.15
N LEU A 133 12.17 -2.58 -0.51
CA LEU A 133 10.97 -2.58 0.30
C LEU A 133 10.54 -4.03 0.53
N SER A 134 10.15 -4.36 1.76
CA SER A 134 9.74 -5.71 2.11
C SER A 134 8.70 -5.70 3.21
N GLY A 135 7.65 -6.49 3.02
CA GLY A 135 6.56 -6.53 3.98
C GLY A 135 5.72 -5.27 3.93
N GLY A 136 4.69 -5.25 4.74
CA GLY A 136 3.82 -4.09 4.83
C GLY A 136 2.50 -4.40 5.50
N THR A 137 1.64 -3.40 5.57
CA THR A 137 0.32 -3.47 6.19
C THR A 137 -0.76 -3.01 5.21
N GLY A 138 -2.00 -3.39 5.48
CA GLY A 138 -3.15 -2.96 4.71
C GLY A 138 -3.03 -3.30 3.23
N LYS A 139 -3.07 -2.30 2.36
CA LYS A 139 -2.97 -2.48 0.90
C LYS A 139 -1.59 -2.96 0.44
N LEU A 140 -0.56 -2.78 1.27
CA LEU A 140 0.81 -3.18 0.98
C LEU A 140 1.22 -4.46 1.73
N THR A 141 0.28 -5.21 2.28
CA THR A 141 0.56 -6.53 2.86
C THR A 141 1.26 -7.40 1.82
N HIS A 142 2.39 -8.00 2.21
CA HIS A 142 3.27 -8.81 1.35
C HIS A 142 3.90 -8.07 0.16
N PHE A 143 3.91 -6.74 0.18
CA PHE A 143 4.62 -5.96 -0.82
C PHE A 143 6.13 -6.18 -0.74
N ARG A 144 6.75 -6.39 -1.88
CA ARG A 144 8.21 -6.44 -2.05
C ARG A 144 8.58 -5.57 -3.22
N GLY A 145 9.61 -4.77 -3.07
CA GLY A 145 10.12 -3.90 -4.13
C GLY A 145 11.63 -3.76 -4.07
N SER A 146 12.24 -3.58 -5.22
CA SER A 146 13.64 -3.20 -5.35
C SER A 146 13.75 -2.16 -6.44
N ALA A 147 14.35 -1.02 -6.11
CA ALA A 147 14.45 0.11 -7.03
C ALA A 147 15.85 0.72 -7.00
N ASN A 148 16.38 1.02 -8.17
CA ASN A 148 17.48 1.96 -8.30
C ASN A 148 16.94 3.37 -8.10
N VAL A 149 17.68 4.17 -7.36
CA VAL A 149 17.39 5.59 -7.15
C VAL A 149 18.22 6.40 -8.10
N SER A 150 17.64 7.38 -8.75
CA SER A 150 18.36 8.34 -9.59
C SER A 150 17.85 9.76 -9.34
N TYR A 151 18.78 10.72 -9.39
CA TYR A 151 18.51 12.13 -9.28
C TYR A 151 18.01 12.69 -10.61
N LEU A 152 16.89 13.41 -10.58
CA LEU A 152 16.24 14.00 -11.76
C LEU A 152 16.44 15.50 -11.89
N GLY A 153 17.13 16.11 -10.92
CA GLY A 153 17.30 17.57 -10.84
C GLY A 153 16.38 18.23 -9.82
N GLY A 154 16.84 19.33 -9.21
CA GLY A 154 16.14 20.00 -8.12
C GLY A 154 15.88 19.05 -6.95
N PRO A 155 14.70 19.04 -6.36
CA PRO A 155 14.38 18.10 -5.29
C PRO A 155 13.85 16.75 -5.77
N ASN A 156 13.96 16.41 -7.07
CA ASN A 156 13.26 15.27 -7.66
C ASN A 156 14.17 14.05 -7.81
N TYR A 157 13.59 12.87 -7.51
CA TYR A 157 14.24 11.57 -7.62
C TYR A 157 13.30 10.56 -8.26
N ALA A 158 13.87 9.60 -9.01
CA ALA A 158 13.16 8.42 -9.49
C ALA A 158 13.54 7.17 -8.72
N TRP A 159 12.60 6.25 -8.63
CA TRP A 159 12.75 4.87 -8.25
C TRP A 159 12.37 3.99 -9.45
N ASP A 160 13.34 3.29 -10.03
CA ASP A 160 13.17 2.42 -11.18
C ASP A 160 13.55 0.99 -10.82
N GLY A 161 12.64 0.04 -10.98
CA GLY A 161 12.91 -1.32 -10.60
C GLY A 161 11.75 -2.28 -10.79
N THR A 162 11.57 -3.17 -9.84
CA THR A 162 10.51 -4.17 -9.86
C THR A 162 9.79 -4.27 -8.53
N TYR A 163 8.54 -4.73 -8.58
CA TYR A 163 7.77 -5.02 -7.37
C TYR A 163 6.98 -6.31 -7.52
N SER A 164 6.60 -6.88 -6.40
CA SER A 164 5.63 -7.96 -6.30
C SER A 164 4.68 -7.73 -5.12
N LEU A 165 3.46 -8.24 -5.27
CA LEU A 165 2.46 -8.36 -4.23
C LEU A 165 2.01 -9.80 -4.26
N ASP A 166 2.36 -10.55 -3.24
CA ASP A 166 1.87 -11.92 -3.11
C ASP A 166 0.35 -11.90 -2.89
N PRO A 167 -0.38 -12.89 -3.41
CA PRO A 167 -1.80 -13.03 -3.12
C PRO A 167 -2.02 -13.07 -1.62
N ARG A 168 -3.07 -12.42 -1.15
CA ARG A 168 -3.54 -12.62 0.23
C ARG A 168 -4.14 -14.02 0.30
N ASP A 169 -3.65 -14.80 1.25
CA ASP A 169 -4.26 -16.07 1.63
C ASP A 169 -5.69 -15.88 2.13
#